data_8cb8a06695b765b59281fe10d80b1a6d
#
_entry.id   8cb8a06695b765b59281fe10d80b1a6d
#
_cell.length_a   1.000
_cell.length_b   1.000
_cell.length_c   1.000
_cell.angle_alpha   90.00
_cell.angle_beta   90.00
_cell.angle_gamma   90.00
#
_symmetry.space_group_name_H-M   'P 1'
#
loop_
_entity.id
_entity.type
_entity.pdbx_description
1 polymer ?
#
loop_
_entity_poly.entity_id
_entity_poly.type
_entity_poly.pdbx_seq_one_letter_code
_entity_poly.pdbx_strand_id
1 'polypeptide(L)'
;MILVKKEEIRKILFQVELYRRKYFGHQFRTIGLTPGQGQPRILKNLLDSGPMTQKALADLCMLDVTTMSRTLDRLEEAGLLSRKSNPSCRRSFLISLTEAGVKKAEEVKAIFKEADQMICACMDEDELEMLYASLCKIRGNFEQAAKKISEPSDEKHREK
;
A
#
# COMPACT_ATOMS: atom_id res chain seq x y z
N MET A 1 22.78 -10.52 -27.36
CA MET A 1 21.78 -9.53 -26.86
C MET A 1 20.44 -10.26 -26.75
N ILE A 2 19.97 -10.51 -25.55
CA ILE A 2 18.66 -11.15 -25.34
C ILE A 2 17.60 -10.08 -25.58
N LEU A 3 16.83 -10.22 -26.68
CA LEU A 3 15.71 -9.33 -26.96
C LEU A 3 14.52 -9.72 -26.08
N VAL A 4 14.35 -9.03 -24.94
CA VAL A 4 13.22 -9.28 -24.04
C VAL A 4 11.92 -8.84 -24.71
N LYS A 5 10.97 -9.76 -24.87
CA LYS A 5 9.66 -9.45 -25.43
C LYS A 5 8.77 -8.74 -24.39
N LYS A 6 7.94 -7.79 -24.83
CA LYS A 6 7.04 -7.03 -23.92
C LYS A 6 6.13 -7.93 -23.09
N GLU A 7 5.67 -9.05 -23.66
CA GLU A 7 4.84 -10.03 -22.94
C GLU A 7 5.58 -10.73 -21.81
N GLU A 8 6.90 -10.94 -21.90
CA GLU A 8 7.69 -11.55 -20.83
C GLU A 8 7.78 -10.61 -19.62
N ILE A 9 7.92 -9.30 -19.84
CA ILE A 9 7.88 -8.31 -18.76
C ILE A 9 6.54 -8.38 -18.01
N ARG A 10 5.42 -8.45 -18.73
CA ARG A 10 4.09 -8.58 -18.11
C ARG A 10 3.96 -9.88 -17.32
N LYS A 11 4.45 -11.00 -17.85
CA LYS A 11 4.42 -12.31 -17.16
C LYS A 11 5.23 -12.27 -15.86
N ILE A 12 6.46 -11.72 -15.91
CA ILE A 12 7.33 -11.62 -14.75
C ILE A 12 6.73 -10.71 -13.67
N LEU A 13 6.17 -9.55 -14.03
CA LEU A 13 5.48 -8.69 -13.06
C LEU A 13 4.32 -9.40 -12.37
N PHE A 14 3.54 -10.19 -13.13
CA PHE A 14 2.45 -10.99 -12.56
C PHE A 14 2.98 -12.07 -11.61
N GLN A 15 4.05 -12.78 -11.97
CA GLN A 15 4.65 -13.81 -11.13
C GLN A 15 5.23 -13.22 -9.85
N VAL A 16 5.93 -12.08 -9.93
CA VAL A 16 6.47 -11.36 -8.78
C VAL A 16 5.33 -11.00 -7.82
N GLU A 17 4.23 -10.43 -8.32
CA GLU A 17 3.08 -10.09 -7.47
C GLU A 17 2.44 -11.34 -6.83
N LEU A 18 2.34 -12.45 -7.57
CA LEU A 18 1.80 -13.71 -7.05
C LEU A 18 2.65 -14.25 -5.87
N TYR A 19 3.98 -14.33 -6.06
CA TYR A 19 4.88 -14.80 -5.01
C TYR A 19 4.95 -13.83 -3.84
N ARG A 20 4.95 -12.53 -4.11
CA ARG A 20 4.88 -11.48 -3.07
C ARG A 20 3.62 -11.64 -2.21
N ARG A 21 2.45 -11.84 -2.81
CA ARG A 21 1.19 -12.09 -2.07
C ARG A 21 1.28 -13.36 -1.22
N LYS A 22 1.87 -14.42 -1.75
CA LYS A 22 2.04 -15.69 -1.03
C LYS A 22 2.93 -15.50 0.19
N TYR A 23 4.08 -14.83 0.03
CA TYR A 23 5.02 -14.53 1.10
C TYR A 23 4.36 -13.69 2.20
N PHE A 24 3.86 -12.51 1.87
CA PHE A 24 3.23 -11.63 2.84
C PHE A 24 1.96 -12.24 3.46
N GLY A 25 1.19 -12.98 2.66
CA GLY A 25 0.01 -13.66 3.17
C GLY A 25 0.33 -14.68 4.25
N HIS A 26 1.46 -15.37 4.15
CA HIS A 26 1.94 -16.25 5.20
C HIS A 26 2.41 -15.44 6.41
N GLN A 27 3.38 -14.54 6.24
CA GLN A 27 4.00 -13.78 7.31
C GLN A 27 3.00 -12.97 8.15
N PHE A 28 2.07 -12.27 7.50
CA PHE A 28 1.08 -11.49 8.26
C PHE A 28 0.08 -12.35 9.02
N ARG A 29 -0.26 -13.55 8.53
CA ARG A 29 -1.09 -14.49 9.30
C ARG A 29 -0.38 -14.99 10.56
N THR A 30 0.93 -15.23 10.52
CA THR A 30 1.68 -15.69 11.71
C THR A 30 1.67 -14.66 12.85
N ILE A 31 1.53 -13.39 12.54
CA ILE A 31 1.40 -12.31 13.53
C ILE A 31 -0.05 -11.87 13.77
N GLY A 32 -1.04 -12.65 13.30
CA GLY A 32 -2.46 -12.43 13.56
C GLY A 32 -3.12 -11.33 12.71
N LEU A 33 -2.50 -10.91 11.60
CA LEU A 33 -3.09 -9.93 10.70
C LEU A 33 -3.75 -10.60 9.49
N THR A 34 -4.84 -9.98 8.99
CA THR A 34 -5.53 -10.45 7.80
C THR A 34 -4.85 -9.91 6.54
N PRO A 35 -4.32 -10.82 5.67
CA PRO A 35 -3.71 -10.39 4.42
C PRO A 35 -4.72 -9.72 3.48
N GLY A 36 -4.26 -8.78 2.68
CA GLY A 36 -5.05 -8.18 1.60
C GLY A 36 -5.99 -7.04 1.99
N GLN A 37 -6.19 -6.79 3.28
CA GLN A 37 -7.09 -5.72 3.77
C GLN A 37 -6.38 -4.42 4.17
N GLY A 38 -5.11 -4.28 3.86
CA GLY A 38 -4.35 -3.06 4.15
C GLY A 38 -3.88 -2.89 5.61
N GLN A 39 -4.25 -3.80 6.53
CA GLN A 39 -3.86 -3.72 7.95
C GLN A 39 -2.37 -3.47 8.16
N PRO A 40 -1.44 -4.20 7.52
CA PRO A 40 0.00 -3.97 7.69
C PRO A 40 0.43 -2.57 7.26
N ARG A 41 -0.09 -2.06 6.13
CA ARG A 41 0.26 -0.71 5.65
C ARG A 41 -0.26 0.38 6.58
N ILE A 42 -1.46 0.21 7.13
CA ILE A 42 -2.05 1.13 8.10
C ILE A 42 -1.15 1.21 9.36
N LEU A 43 -0.83 0.06 9.94
CA LEU A 43 0.02 0.00 11.14
C LEU A 43 1.40 0.61 10.89
N LYS A 44 2.05 0.26 9.77
CA LYS A 44 3.36 0.80 9.41
C LYS A 44 3.33 2.31 9.21
N ASN A 45 2.36 2.85 8.45
CA ASN A 45 2.28 4.28 8.21
C ASN A 45 2.02 5.09 9.49
N LEU A 46 1.19 4.57 10.40
CA LEU A 46 0.98 5.19 11.70
C LEU A 46 2.21 5.12 12.61
N LEU A 47 3.02 4.06 12.51
CA LEU A 47 4.28 3.97 13.23
C LEU A 47 5.30 4.99 12.73
N ASP A 48 5.43 5.12 11.41
CA ASP A 48 6.44 5.97 10.78
C ASP A 48 6.09 7.46 10.82
N SER A 49 4.81 7.80 10.71
CA SER A 49 4.34 9.19 10.54
C SER A 49 3.52 9.73 11.72
N GLY A 50 3.21 8.87 12.69
CA GLY A 50 2.38 9.24 13.83
C GLY A 50 0.88 9.37 13.52
N PRO A 51 0.11 9.94 14.45
CA PRO A 51 -1.35 10.08 14.32
C PRO A 51 -1.73 10.92 13.10
N MET A 52 -2.73 10.45 12.35
CA MET A 52 -3.25 11.15 11.18
C MET A 52 -4.74 10.94 10.98
N THR A 53 -5.35 11.73 10.09
CA THR A 53 -6.77 11.57 9.75
C THR A 53 -6.99 10.32 8.89
N GLN A 54 -8.23 9.78 8.93
CA GLN A 54 -8.61 8.64 8.10
C GLN A 54 -8.37 8.92 6.60
N LYS A 55 -8.64 10.14 6.14
CA LYS A 55 -8.42 10.53 4.74
C LYS A 55 -6.93 10.47 4.38
N ALA A 56 -6.06 11.11 5.16
CA ALA A 56 -4.62 11.07 4.92
C ALA A 56 -4.07 9.65 4.91
N LEU A 57 -4.57 8.80 5.83
CA LEU A 57 -4.17 7.40 5.92
C LEU A 57 -4.67 6.58 4.72
N ALA A 58 -5.90 6.85 4.23
CA ALA A 58 -6.44 6.22 3.03
C ALA A 58 -5.60 6.55 1.79
N ASP A 59 -5.23 7.81 1.63
CA ASP A 59 -4.38 8.28 0.53
C ASP A 59 -2.99 7.60 0.58
N LEU A 60 -2.33 7.58 1.75
CA LEU A 60 -1.03 6.91 1.93
C LEU A 60 -1.08 5.40 1.69
N CYS A 61 -2.17 4.74 2.12
CA CYS A 61 -2.34 3.30 1.95
C CYS A 61 -2.88 2.93 0.57
N MET A 62 -3.26 3.89 -0.27
CA MET A 62 -3.96 3.67 -1.54
C MET A 62 -5.18 2.75 -1.36
N LEU A 63 -6.00 3.04 -0.36
CA LEU A 63 -7.24 2.32 -0.05
C LEU A 63 -8.44 3.22 -0.29
N ASP A 64 -9.52 2.63 -0.82
CA ASP A 64 -10.79 3.31 -0.89
C ASP A 64 -11.41 3.54 0.50
N VAL A 65 -12.33 4.50 0.60
CA VAL A 65 -12.95 4.93 1.87
C VAL A 65 -13.65 3.77 2.59
N THR A 66 -14.32 2.89 1.85
CA THR A 66 -15.07 1.76 2.42
C THR A 66 -14.12 0.71 3.00
N THR A 67 -13.09 0.34 2.26
CA THR A 67 -12.05 -0.59 2.71
C THR A 67 -11.31 -0.03 3.91
N MET A 68 -10.95 1.26 3.87
CA MET A 68 -10.28 1.93 4.98
C MET A 68 -11.14 1.89 6.25
N SER A 69 -12.41 2.30 6.18
CA SER A 69 -13.30 2.31 7.34
C SER A 69 -13.41 0.93 8.00
N ARG A 70 -13.72 -0.10 7.21
CA ARG A 70 -13.83 -1.48 7.73
C ARG A 70 -12.55 -2.01 8.34
N THR A 71 -11.41 -1.64 7.76
CA THR A 71 -10.11 -2.09 8.25
C THR A 71 -9.75 -1.40 9.57
N LEU A 72 -10.04 -0.10 9.69
CA LEU A 72 -9.86 0.64 10.93
C LEU A 72 -10.75 0.10 12.05
N ASP A 73 -12.03 -0.20 11.76
CA ASP A 73 -12.94 -0.78 12.75
C ASP A 73 -12.39 -2.09 13.32
N ARG A 74 -11.91 -2.99 12.47
CA ARG A 74 -11.30 -4.26 12.89
C ARG A 74 -10.03 -4.08 13.71
N LEU A 75 -9.17 -3.13 13.33
CA LEU A 75 -7.94 -2.85 14.07
C LEU A 75 -8.22 -2.20 15.43
N GLU A 76 -9.26 -1.38 15.53
CA GLU A 76 -9.74 -0.79 16.79
C GLU A 76 -10.39 -1.84 17.69
N GLU A 77 -11.25 -2.72 17.16
CA GLU A 77 -11.81 -3.87 17.88
C GLU A 77 -10.72 -4.82 18.40
N ALA A 78 -9.63 -4.98 17.63
CA ALA A 78 -8.45 -5.74 18.07
C ALA A 78 -7.57 -4.99 19.09
N GLY A 79 -7.92 -3.77 19.47
CA GLY A 79 -7.19 -2.96 20.45
C GLY A 79 -5.86 -2.42 19.93
N LEU A 80 -5.62 -2.42 18.62
CA LEU A 80 -4.37 -1.95 18.01
C LEU A 80 -4.40 -0.45 17.67
N LEU A 81 -5.58 0.12 17.51
CA LEU A 81 -5.81 1.53 17.18
C LEU A 81 -6.75 2.20 18.18
N SER A 82 -6.69 3.51 18.20
CA SER A 82 -7.69 4.37 18.87
C SER A 82 -8.03 5.57 17.99
N ARG A 83 -9.29 6.01 18.03
CA ARG A 83 -9.74 7.23 17.42
C ARG A 83 -9.87 8.32 18.48
N LYS A 84 -9.24 9.47 18.26
CA LYS A 84 -9.32 10.64 19.15
C LYS A 84 -9.86 11.81 18.36
N SER A 85 -10.65 12.68 19.02
CA SER A 85 -11.10 13.92 18.40
C SER A 85 -9.92 14.74 17.91
N ASN A 86 -10.01 15.26 16.69
CA ASN A 86 -8.98 16.11 16.14
C ASN A 86 -9.10 17.53 16.72
N PRO A 87 -8.09 18.04 17.45
CA PRO A 87 -8.15 19.37 18.02
C PRO A 87 -8.33 20.49 16.99
N SER A 88 -7.83 20.27 15.76
CA SER A 88 -7.89 21.24 14.67
C SER A 88 -9.20 21.17 13.86
N CYS A 89 -10.01 20.10 14.03
CA CYS A 89 -11.23 19.91 13.28
C CYS A 89 -12.21 19.00 14.02
N ARG A 90 -13.24 19.56 14.65
CA ARG A 90 -14.25 18.83 15.44
C ARG A 90 -15.01 17.72 14.68
N ARG A 91 -15.01 17.76 13.33
CA ARG A 91 -15.69 16.76 12.47
C ARG A 91 -14.77 15.62 12.03
N SER A 92 -13.49 15.62 12.43
CA SER A 92 -12.54 14.60 12.06
C SER A 92 -11.93 13.94 13.29
N PHE A 93 -11.50 12.69 13.10
CA PHE A 93 -10.76 11.93 14.10
C PHE A 93 -9.31 11.76 13.67
N LEU A 94 -8.42 11.76 14.64
CA LEU A 94 -7.05 11.29 14.49
C LEU A 94 -7.00 9.81 14.86
N ILE A 95 -6.46 9.02 13.96
CA ILE A 95 -6.18 7.60 14.16
C ILE A 95 -4.78 7.49 14.75
N SER A 96 -4.67 6.77 15.87
CA SER A 96 -3.41 6.59 16.61
C SER A 96 -3.21 5.11 16.93
N LEU A 97 -1.96 4.67 17.00
CA LEU A 97 -1.62 3.35 17.54
C LEU A 97 -1.81 3.35 19.06
N THR A 98 -2.27 2.22 19.60
CA THR A 98 -2.16 1.89 21.02
C THR A 98 -0.76 1.33 21.30
N GLU A 99 -0.42 1.05 22.57
CA GLU A 99 0.84 0.36 22.90
C GLU A 99 0.93 -1.03 22.23
N ALA A 100 -0.18 -1.77 22.22
CA ALA A 100 -0.27 -3.04 21.51
C ALA A 100 -0.12 -2.84 19.99
N GLY A 101 -0.70 -1.75 19.46
CA GLY A 101 -0.57 -1.37 18.07
C GLY A 101 0.86 -1.03 17.67
N VAL A 102 1.60 -0.33 18.50
CA VAL A 102 3.04 -0.03 18.27
C VAL A 102 3.84 -1.33 18.18
N LYS A 103 3.68 -2.25 19.13
CA LYS A 103 4.36 -3.56 19.11
C LYS A 103 4.02 -4.34 17.81
N LYS A 104 2.75 -4.36 17.43
CA LYS A 104 2.30 -5.01 16.21
C LYS A 104 2.85 -4.33 14.95
N ALA A 105 2.94 -3.02 14.93
CA ALA A 105 3.51 -2.26 13.83
C ALA A 105 5.02 -2.50 13.67
N GLU A 106 5.75 -2.71 14.76
CA GLU A 106 7.16 -3.10 14.72
C GLU A 106 7.35 -4.51 14.12
N GLU A 107 6.49 -5.49 14.48
CA GLU A 107 6.50 -6.80 13.83
C GLU A 107 6.26 -6.68 12.31
N VAL A 108 5.30 -5.85 11.90
CA VAL A 108 5.04 -5.55 10.48
C VAL A 108 6.24 -4.92 9.81
N LYS A 109 6.89 -3.96 10.46
CA LYS A 109 8.08 -3.28 9.93
C LYS A 109 9.24 -4.25 9.72
N ALA A 110 9.44 -5.21 10.62
CA ALA A 110 10.44 -6.25 10.46
C ALA A 110 10.18 -7.12 9.22
N ILE A 111 8.92 -7.54 8.99
CA ILE A 111 8.52 -8.31 7.80
C ILE A 111 8.77 -7.52 6.51
N PHE A 112 8.45 -6.23 6.48
CA PHE A 112 8.75 -5.39 5.30
C PHE A 112 10.25 -5.25 5.08
N LYS A 113 11.04 -5.08 6.14
CA LYS A 113 12.51 -5.00 6.03
C LYS A 113 13.12 -6.28 5.45
N GLU A 114 12.65 -7.46 5.88
CA GLU A 114 13.07 -8.73 5.27
C GLU A 114 12.70 -8.80 3.78
N ALA A 115 11.49 -8.37 3.43
CA ALA A 115 11.05 -8.35 2.04
C ALA A 115 11.87 -7.39 1.18
N ASP A 116 12.22 -6.22 1.70
CA ASP A 116 13.08 -5.25 1.01
C ASP A 116 14.47 -5.86 0.74
N GLN A 117 15.06 -6.55 1.73
CA GLN A 117 16.32 -7.27 1.53
C GLN A 117 16.20 -8.38 0.50
N MET A 118 15.09 -9.13 0.48
CA MET A 118 14.84 -10.21 -0.47
C MET A 118 14.66 -9.66 -1.90
N ILE A 119 13.94 -8.54 -2.06
CA ILE A 119 13.72 -7.90 -3.35
C ILE A 119 15.05 -7.40 -3.94
N CYS A 120 15.92 -6.85 -3.10
CA CYS A 120 17.18 -6.26 -3.53
C CYS A 120 18.35 -7.27 -3.55
N ALA A 121 18.13 -8.53 -3.13
CA ALA A 121 19.17 -9.54 -3.11
C ALA A 121 19.77 -9.79 -4.51
N CYS A 122 21.08 -9.96 -4.55
CA CYS A 122 21.82 -10.26 -5.78
C CYS A 122 21.78 -9.17 -6.87
N MET A 123 21.43 -7.93 -6.51
CA MET A 123 21.54 -6.76 -7.39
C MET A 123 22.57 -5.78 -6.85
N ASP A 124 23.38 -5.21 -7.72
CA ASP A 124 24.26 -4.11 -7.39
C ASP A 124 23.52 -2.75 -7.41
N GLU A 125 24.22 -1.67 -7.04
CA GLU A 125 23.61 -0.33 -6.95
C GLU A 125 23.09 0.17 -8.30
N ASP A 126 23.82 -0.07 -9.39
CA ASP A 126 23.44 0.37 -10.73
C ASP A 126 22.19 -0.40 -11.22
N GLU A 127 22.12 -1.70 -10.94
CA GLU A 127 20.96 -2.54 -11.25
C GLU A 127 19.72 -2.10 -10.46
N LEU A 128 19.89 -1.75 -9.18
CA LEU A 128 18.79 -1.23 -8.34
C LEU A 128 18.28 0.13 -8.83
N GLU A 129 19.17 1.04 -9.21
CA GLU A 129 18.78 2.34 -9.79
C GLU A 129 18.04 2.17 -11.11
N MET A 130 18.52 1.30 -12.01
CA MET A 130 17.85 1.02 -13.28
C MET A 130 16.48 0.36 -13.07
N LEU A 131 16.39 -0.59 -12.15
CA LEU A 131 15.11 -1.23 -11.78
C LEU A 131 14.12 -0.21 -11.24
N TYR A 132 14.55 0.63 -10.29
CA TYR A 132 13.71 1.69 -9.71
C TYR A 132 13.18 2.64 -10.78
N ALA A 133 14.07 3.15 -11.65
CA ALA A 133 13.69 4.04 -12.74
C ALA A 133 12.68 3.39 -13.70
N SER A 134 12.89 2.10 -14.02
CA SER A 134 12.00 1.33 -14.90
C SER A 134 10.62 1.12 -14.29
N LEU A 135 10.56 0.76 -13.01
CA LEU A 135 9.31 0.61 -12.25
C LEU A 135 8.55 1.93 -12.13
N CYS A 136 9.26 3.05 -11.94
CA CYS A 136 8.64 4.38 -11.93
C CYS A 136 8.00 4.74 -13.28
N LYS A 137 8.63 4.40 -14.41
CA LYS A 137 8.04 4.57 -15.74
C LYS A 137 6.78 3.71 -15.93
N ILE A 138 6.84 2.44 -15.52
CA ILE A 138 5.68 1.54 -15.60
C ILE A 138 4.51 2.09 -14.77
N ARG A 139 4.78 2.51 -13.52
CA ARG A 139 3.78 3.14 -12.65
C ARG A 139 3.15 4.36 -13.32
N GLY A 140 3.97 5.29 -13.84
CA GLY A 140 3.51 6.50 -14.51
C GLY A 140 2.61 6.22 -15.71
N ASN A 141 2.92 5.19 -16.50
CA ASN A 141 2.08 4.76 -17.62
C ASN A 141 0.68 4.31 -17.15
N PHE A 142 0.60 3.54 -16.07
CA PHE A 142 -0.68 3.12 -15.50
C PHE A 142 -1.45 4.26 -14.84
N GLU A 143 -0.76 5.17 -14.15
CA GLU A 143 -1.39 6.37 -13.56
C GLU A 143 -2.06 7.24 -14.63
N GLN A 144 -1.38 7.46 -15.76
CA GLN A 144 -1.93 8.21 -16.89
C GLN A 144 -3.14 7.49 -17.53
N ALA A 145 -3.05 6.18 -17.70
CA ALA A 145 -4.15 5.39 -18.23
C ALA A 145 -5.37 5.41 -17.30
N ALA A 146 -5.16 5.30 -15.98
CA ALA A 146 -6.21 5.35 -14.98
C ALA A 146 -6.93 6.70 -14.96
N LYS A 147 -6.20 7.82 -15.08
CA LYS A 147 -6.79 9.17 -15.18
C LYS A 147 -7.75 9.28 -16.37
N LYS A 148 -7.34 8.79 -17.55
CA LYS A 148 -8.20 8.80 -18.76
C LYS A 148 -9.49 7.99 -18.62
N ILE A 149 -9.47 6.94 -17.79
CA ILE A 149 -10.67 6.13 -17.51
C ILE A 149 -11.62 6.85 -16.54
N SER A 150 -11.04 7.66 -15.61
CA SER A 150 -11.81 8.37 -14.57
C SER A 150 -12.42 9.69 -15.06
N GLU A 151 -11.95 10.25 -16.19
CA GLU A 151 -12.54 11.42 -16.81
C GLU A 151 -13.73 10.99 -17.66
N PRO A 152 -14.98 11.41 -17.32
CA PRO A 152 -16.13 11.14 -18.20
C PRO A 152 -15.87 11.82 -19.55
N SER A 153 -16.13 11.10 -20.63
CA SER A 153 -16.08 11.62 -21.99
C SER A 153 -17.21 12.65 -22.21
N ASP A 154 -16.99 13.90 -21.84
CA ASP A 154 -17.91 15.03 -22.06
C ASP A 154 -17.92 15.53 -23.52
N GLU A 155 -17.56 14.68 -24.49
CA GLU A 155 -17.53 15.06 -25.90
C GLU A 155 -18.47 14.23 -26.82
N LYS A 156 -19.69 13.94 -26.39
CA LYS A 156 -20.68 13.36 -27.32
C LYS A 156 -22.10 13.94 -27.24
N HIS A 157 -22.30 15.22 -26.95
CA HIS A 157 -23.61 15.85 -27.15
C HIS A 157 -23.51 17.35 -27.46
N ARG A 158 -22.72 17.73 -28.49
CA ARG A 158 -22.83 19.05 -29.10
C ARG A 158 -22.71 18.92 -30.63
N GLU A 159 -23.63 18.15 -31.23
CA GLU A 159 -23.98 18.29 -32.63
C GLU A 159 -25.31 17.58 -32.86
N LYS A 160 -26.41 18.32 -32.68
CA LYS A 160 -27.66 18.21 -33.47
C LYS A 160 -28.49 19.47 -33.25
#